data_98cb683989e95846c557209a29f4b97c
#
_entry.id   98cb683989e95846c557209a29f4b97c
#
_cell.length_a   1.000
_cell.length_b   1.000
_cell.length_c   1.000
_cell.angle_alpha   90.00
_cell.angle_beta   90.00
_cell.angle_gamma   90.00
#
_symmetry.space_group_name_H-M   'P 1'
#
loop_
_entity.id
_entity.type
_entity.pdbx_description
1 polymer ?
#
loop_
_entity_poly.entity_id
_entity_poly.type
_entity_poly.pdbx_seq_one_letter_code
_entity_poly.pdbx_strand_id
1 'polypeptide(L)'
;MASIFCESMAKDLISISCAEDSQAVLNSIDGKNVAFLDFLIDCELKQCVSHSLVQQYVSQIWFGELKWEDWKLMLLFLIAFLFPPIWVYLSLPFKNRHRQIPVIKFICRLISHLYLIFLLCLTVVVPWKYRADVLAPHWYEYFLFIWILGMLVSEISSERERSGLGWFPTIVVLLVLFAELLRVIAVGFEGSRRIDIVFARNQSLGAALMLCVLQLLDFLTIHRLFGPWGVIIGHLVVDVLRFFVIQLIFFSSFALQLLAVLKVS
;
A
#
# COMPACT_ATOMS: atom_id res chain seq x y z
N MET A 1 -0.59 -4.06 35.29
CA MET A 1 0.31 -3.26 36.14
C MET A 1 1.78 -3.71 36.02
N ALA A 2 2.13 -4.99 36.19
CA ALA A 2 3.53 -5.46 36.07
C ALA A 2 4.17 -5.13 34.72
N SER A 3 3.46 -5.29 33.60
CA SER A 3 3.93 -4.99 32.25
C SER A 3 4.30 -3.51 32.08
N ILE A 4 3.46 -2.58 32.55
CA ILE A 4 3.71 -1.14 32.48
C ILE A 4 4.92 -0.74 33.33
N PHE A 5 5.10 -1.36 34.48
CA PHE A 5 6.25 -1.14 35.33
C PHE A 5 7.55 -1.62 34.69
N CYS A 6 7.55 -2.83 34.10
CA CYS A 6 8.70 -3.35 33.35
C CYS A 6 9.06 -2.45 32.15
N GLU A 7 8.06 -1.94 31.44
CA GLU A 7 8.28 -1.04 30.31
C GLU A 7 8.88 0.32 30.77
N SER A 8 8.42 0.87 31.90
CA SER A 8 9.01 2.09 32.45
C SER A 8 10.45 1.89 32.89
N MET A 9 10.77 0.76 33.54
CA MET A 9 12.17 0.43 33.89
C MET A 9 13.05 0.24 32.63
N ALA A 10 12.53 -0.40 31.59
CA ALA A 10 13.26 -0.54 30.34
C ALA A 10 13.54 0.82 29.69
N LYS A 11 12.59 1.75 29.74
CA LYS A 11 12.75 3.12 29.27
C LYS A 11 13.84 3.86 30.03
N ASP A 12 13.88 3.73 31.38
CA ASP A 12 14.90 4.37 32.21
C ASP A 12 16.29 3.76 31.94
N LEU A 13 16.38 2.45 31.74
CA LEU A 13 17.62 1.79 31.36
C LEU A 13 18.12 2.26 29.99
N ILE A 14 17.24 2.42 29.01
CA ILE A 14 17.58 2.98 27.69
C ILE A 14 18.09 4.42 27.85
N SER A 15 17.47 5.24 28.69
CA SER A 15 17.92 6.61 28.94
C SER A 15 19.33 6.69 29.52
N ILE A 16 19.68 5.78 30.43
CA ILE A 16 21.00 5.72 31.07
C ILE A 16 22.05 5.14 30.10
N SER A 17 21.76 4.02 29.46
CA SER A 17 22.71 3.35 28.55
C SER A 17 22.97 4.16 27.28
N CYS A 18 21.96 4.84 26.76
CA CYS A 18 22.12 5.72 25.59
C CYS A 18 22.77 7.07 25.93
N ALA A 19 22.91 7.44 27.21
CA ALA A 19 23.62 8.65 27.61
C ALA A 19 25.14 8.55 27.36
N GLU A 20 25.72 7.33 27.42
CA GLU A 20 27.15 7.10 27.14
C GLU A 20 27.43 6.94 25.65
N ASP A 21 26.72 6.02 24.96
CA ASP A 21 26.82 5.83 23.51
C ASP A 21 25.53 5.30 22.90
N SER A 22 24.68 6.22 22.45
CA SER A 22 23.38 5.89 21.89
C SER A 22 23.46 5.04 20.60
N GLN A 23 24.49 5.24 19.79
CA GLN A 23 24.64 4.51 18.53
C GLN A 23 25.10 3.07 18.77
N ALA A 24 26.00 2.84 19.69
CA ALA A 24 26.46 1.50 20.02
C ALA A 24 25.34 0.61 20.59
N VAL A 25 24.51 1.20 21.48
CA VAL A 25 23.40 0.47 22.09
C VAL A 25 22.29 0.16 21.06
N LEU A 26 21.90 1.15 20.26
CA LEU A 26 20.81 1.00 19.30
C LEU A 26 21.19 0.16 18.06
N ASN A 27 22.48 0.09 17.74
CA ASN A 27 23.05 -0.81 16.71
C ASN A 27 23.39 -2.20 17.24
N SER A 28 23.24 -2.47 18.55
CA SER A 28 23.57 -3.76 19.11
C SER A 28 22.65 -4.85 18.51
N ILE A 29 23.29 -5.98 18.20
CA ILE A 29 22.61 -7.14 17.65
C ILE A 29 22.61 -8.21 18.75
N ASP A 30 21.44 -8.75 19.07
CA ASP A 30 21.30 -9.83 20.04
C ASP A 30 21.98 -11.11 19.52
N GLY A 31 22.27 -12.04 20.44
CA GLY A 31 22.81 -13.36 20.10
C GLY A 31 21.97 -14.18 19.13
N LYS A 32 20.74 -13.73 18.81
CA LYS A 32 19.84 -14.27 17.78
C LYS A 32 19.89 -13.51 16.44
N ASN A 33 20.83 -12.60 16.26
CA ASN A 33 20.95 -11.73 15.07
C ASN A 33 19.79 -10.74 14.86
N VAL A 34 19.00 -10.44 15.89
CA VAL A 34 17.92 -9.46 15.85
C VAL A 34 18.48 -8.11 16.29
N ALA A 35 18.23 -7.06 15.49
CA ALA A 35 18.61 -5.70 15.86
C ALA A 35 17.77 -5.25 17.08
N PHE A 36 18.38 -4.51 17.99
CA PHE A 36 17.72 -4.05 19.23
C PHE A 36 16.43 -3.25 18.95
N LEU A 37 16.43 -2.46 17.88
CA LEU A 37 15.25 -1.71 17.45
C LEU A 37 14.10 -2.62 17.01
N ASP A 38 14.40 -3.69 16.25
CA ASP A 38 13.39 -4.66 15.80
C ASP A 38 12.80 -5.39 16.99
N PHE A 39 13.64 -5.76 17.97
CA PHE A 39 13.18 -6.36 19.22
C PHE A 39 12.22 -5.44 20.02
N LEU A 40 12.49 -4.13 20.07
CA LEU A 40 11.60 -3.17 20.75
C LEU A 40 10.24 -3.07 20.04
N ILE A 41 10.23 -3.17 18.71
CA ILE A 41 9.01 -3.12 17.88
C ILE A 41 8.22 -4.42 18.03
N ASP A 42 8.87 -5.57 17.91
CA ASP A 42 8.25 -6.90 18.03
C ASP A 42 7.63 -7.14 19.39
N CYS A 43 8.26 -6.60 20.44
CA CYS A 43 7.73 -6.65 21.82
C CYS A 43 6.65 -5.59 22.11
N GLU A 44 6.27 -4.77 21.13
CA GLU A 44 5.29 -3.66 21.27
C GLU A 44 5.60 -2.68 22.44
N LEU A 45 6.88 -2.44 22.74
CA LEU A 45 7.31 -1.56 23.83
C LEU A 45 7.16 -0.07 23.43
N LYS A 46 5.93 0.40 23.42
CA LYS A 46 5.55 1.73 22.90
C LYS A 46 6.24 2.89 23.60
N GLN A 47 6.43 2.80 24.91
CA GLN A 47 7.10 3.87 25.70
C GLN A 47 8.60 3.93 25.39
N CYS A 48 9.26 2.79 25.18
CA CYS A 48 10.65 2.73 24.76
C CYS A 48 10.84 3.28 23.34
N VAL A 49 10.00 2.85 22.40
CA VAL A 49 10.04 3.35 21.02
C VAL A 49 9.74 4.85 20.94
N SER A 50 8.87 5.39 21.80
CA SER A 50 8.55 6.82 21.85
C SER A 50 9.64 7.70 22.51
N HIS A 51 10.68 7.08 23.07
CA HIS A 51 11.77 7.82 23.70
C HIS A 51 12.53 8.69 22.67
N SER A 52 12.91 9.92 23.05
CA SER A 52 13.48 10.91 22.15
C SER A 52 14.76 10.43 21.44
N LEU A 53 15.64 9.70 22.14
CA LEU A 53 16.87 9.16 21.59
C LEU A 53 16.62 8.06 20.54
N VAL A 54 15.63 7.18 20.78
CA VAL A 54 15.22 6.14 19.80
C VAL A 54 14.60 6.83 18.58
N GLN A 55 13.74 7.81 18.76
CA GLN A 55 13.14 8.58 17.67
C GLN A 55 14.20 9.34 16.84
N GLN A 56 15.21 9.92 17.50
CA GLN A 56 16.32 10.57 16.82
C GLN A 56 17.14 9.58 15.98
N TYR A 57 17.40 8.39 16.52
CA TYR A 57 18.10 7.31 15.81
C TYR A 57 17.30 6.80 14.60
N VAL A 58 16.00 6.55 14.77
CA VAL A 58 15.10 6.18 13.66
C VAL A 58 15.11 7.26 12.58
N SER A 59 15.07 8.54 12.97
CA SER A 59 15.16 9.68 12.05
C SER A 59 16.49 9.67 11.28
N GLN A 60 17.62 9.37 11.95
CA GLN A 60 18.93 9.26 11.31
C GLN A 60 18.97 8.12 10.28
N ILE A 61 18.40 6.97 10.59
CA ILE A 61 18.28 5.85 9.62
C ILE A 61 17.40 6.27 8.45
N TRP A 62 16.25 6.92 8.72
CA TRP A 62 15.28 7.32 7.70
C TRP A 62 15.85 8.30 6.69
N PHE A 63 16.52 9.35 7.17
CA PHE A 63 17.13 10.37 6.30
C PHE A 63 18.56 10.01 5.88
N GLY A 64 19.23 9.08 6.57
CA GLY A 64 20.60 8.71 6.32
C GLY A 64 21.55 9.92 6.39
N GLU A 65 22.45 10.02 5.43
CA GLU A 65 23.40 11.15 5.31
C GLU A 65 22.76 12.42 4.67
N LEU A 66 21.47 12.34 4.27
CA LEU A 66 20.76 13.47 3.67
C LEU A 66 20.42 14.50 4.75
N LYS A 67 21.18 15.59 4.80
CA LYS A 67 20.85 16.80 5.56
C LYS A 67 19.95 17.73 4.72
N TRP A 68 18.90 17.16 4.11
CA TRP A 68 18.00 17.94 3.28
C TRP A 68 16.84 18.46 4.13
N GLU A 69 16.46 19.70 3.88
CA GLU A 69 15.27 20.30 4.44
C GLU A 69 14.03 19.71 3.76
N ASP A 70 12.91 19.67 4.45
CA ASP A 70 11.66 19.03 3.97
C ASP A 70 11.21 19.58 2.61
N TRP A 71 11.42 20.84 2.32
CA TRP A 71 11.07 21.45 1.04
C TRP A 71 11.88 20.90 -0.14
N LYS A 72 13.13 20.47 0.08
CA LYS A 72 13.98 19.85 -0.96
C LYS A 72 13.47 18.45 -1.31
N LEU A 73 12.99 17.69 -0.32
CA LEU A 73 12.34 16.40 -0.53
C LEU A 73 11.02 16.56 -1.30
N MET A 74 10.25 17.59 -0.96
CA MET A 74 9.01 17.92 -1.67
C MET A 74 9.28 18.33 -3.12
N LEU A 75 10.34 19.10 -3.35
CA LEU A 75 10.78 19.47 -4.69
C LEU A 75 11.25 18.24 -5.49
N LEU A 76 12.03 17.34 -4.87
CA LEU A 76 12.44 16.08 -5.49
C LEU A 76 11.23 15.23 -5.89
N PHE A 77 10.24 15.10 -5.00
CA PHE A 77 8.99 14.40 -5.29
C PHE A 77 8.28 15.03 -6.50
N LEU A 78 8.11 16.35 -6.52
CA LEU A 78 7.44 17.06 -7.61
C LEU A 78 8.17 16.87 -8.94
N ILE A 79 9.49 17.03 -8.95
CA ILE A 79 10.31 16.87 -10.16
C ILE A 79 10.25 15.42 -10.67
N ALA A 80 10.41 14.44 -9.77
CA ALA A 80 10.37 13.02 -10.14
C ALA A 80 8.97 12.58 -10.59
N PHE A 81 7.90 13.20 -10.07
CA PHE A 81 6.53 12.97 -10.50
C PHE A 81 6.23 13.60 -11.88
N LEU A 82 6.69 14.82 -12.14
CA LEU A 82 6.47 15.49 -13.43
C LEU A 82 7.33 14.92 -14.57
N PHE A 83 8.54 14.42 -14.23
CA PHE A 83 9.49 13.88 -15.19
C PHE A 83 9.75 12.39 -14.96
N PRO A 84 8.98 11.48 -15.58
CA PRO A 84 9.12 10.03 -15.43
C PRO A 84 10.54 9.48 -15.60
N PRO A 85 11.41 9.99 -16.51
CA PRO A 85 12.78 9.51 -16.62
C PRO A 85 13.60 9.66 -15.34
N ILE A 86 13.37 10.72 -14.55
CA ILE A 86 14.06 10.95 -13.28
C ILE A 86 13.63 9.92 -12.25
N TRP A 87 12.33 9.64 -12.15
CA TRP A 87 11.81 8.59 -11.29
C TRP A 87 12.36 7.20 -11.70
N VAL A 88 12.37 6.88 -12.99
CA VAL A 88 12.96 5.61 -13.49
C VAL A 88 14.44 5.53 -13.11
N TYR A 89 15.22 6.59 -13.33
CA TYR A 89 16.62 6.65 -12.94
C TYR A 89 16.80 6.45 -11.43
N LEU A 90 15.95 7.02 -10.59
CA LEU A 90 15.98 6.83 -9.15
C LEU A 90 15.52 5.41 -8.73
N SER A 91 14.69 4.73 -9.46
CA SER A 91 14.15 3.40 -9.15
C SER A 91 15.09 2.27 -9.58
N LEU A 92 15.95 2.47 -10.60
CA LEU A 92 16.84 1.43 -11.11
C LEU A 92 17.98 1.09 -10.12
N PRO A 93 18.43 -0.16 -9.99
CA PRO A 93 19.42 -0.61 -8.99
C PRO A 93 20.88 -0.25 -9.37
N PHE A 94 21.14 0.99 -9.82
CA PHE A 94 22.52 1.44 -10.02
C PHE A 94 23.20 1.75 -8.69
N LYS A 95 24.49 1.49 -8.54
CA LYS A 95 25.31 1.55 -7.31
C LYS A 95 25.53 2.99 -6.76
N ASN A 96 24.49 3.81 -6.67
CA ASN A 96 24.58 5.16 -6.14
C ASN A 96 24.21 5.19 -4.65
N ARG A 97 25.08 5.77 -3.82
CA ARG A 97 24.96 5.87 -2.35
C ARG A 97 23.62 6.49 -1.88
N HIS A 98 23.13 7.51 -2.58
CA HIS A 98 21.90 8.21 -2.24
C HIS A 98 20.60 7.38 -2.40
N ARG A 99 20.64 6.31 -3.20
CA ARG A 99 19.46 5.48 -3.50
C ARG A 99 19.15 4.43 -2.43
N GLN A 100 20.10 4.18 -1.54
CA GLN A 100 19.90 3.25 -0.43
C GLN A 100 19.11 3.89 0.72
N ILE A 101 18.92 5.21 0.67
CA ILE A 101 18.24 5.99 1.71
C ILE A 101 16.74 5.66 1.71
N PRO A 102 16.18 5.26 2.86
CA PRO A 102 14.77 4.83 2.97
C PRO A 102 13.77 5.88 2.46
N VAL A 103 13.99 7.15 2.74
CA VAL A 103 13.10 8.24 2.30
C VAL A 103 13.00 8.35 0.78
N ILE A 104 14.10 8.13 0.05
CA ILE A 104 14.09 8.18 -1.42
C ILE A 104 13.33 6.97 -1.99
N LYS A 105 13.55 5.78 -1.43
CA LYS A 105 12.80 4.58 -1.80
C LYS A 105 11.30 4.75 -1.58
N PHE A 106 10.93 5.40 -0.47
CA PHE A 106 9.55 5.71 -0.16
C PHE A 106 8.94 6.67 -1.19
N ILE A 107 9.63 7.76 -1.56
CA ILE A 107 9.19 8.71 -2.59
C ILE A 107 9.01 7.99 -3.93
N CYS A 108 9.96 7.15 -4.34
CA CYS A 108 9.84 6.39 -5.57
C CYS A 108 8.64 5.43 -5.56
N ARG A 109 8.36 4.79 -4.42
CA ARG A 109 7.22 3.89 -4.24
C ARG A 109 5.90 4.66 -4.32
N LEU A 110 5.81 5.81 -3.68
CA LEU A 110 4.64 6.68 -3.74
C LEU A 110 4.36 7.16 -5.18
N ILE A 111 5.38 7.61 -5.91
CA ILE A 111 5.26 8.03 -7.31
C ILE A 111 4.80 6.86 -8.18
N SER A 112 5.40 5.69 -8.00
CA SER A 112 4.98 4.46 -8.70
C SER A 112 3.50 4.16 -8.49
N HIS A 113 3.03 4.29 -7.26
CA HIS A 113 1.63 4.06 -6.91
C HIS A 113 0.69 5.11 -7.54
N LEU A 114 1.08 6.38 -7.56
CA LEU A 114 0.32 7.44 -8.24
C LEU A 114 0.21 7.22 -9.75
N TYR A 115 1.28 6.73 -10.40
CA TYR A 115 1.21 6.36 -11.81
C TYR A 115 0.29 5.17 -12.06
N LEU A 116 0.26 4.18 -11.17
CA LEU A 116 -0.68 3.07 -11.26
C LEU A 116 -2.13 3.56 -11.18
N ILE A 117 -2.43 4.43 -10.21
CA ILE A 117 -3.77 5.05 -10.08
C ILE A 117 -4.12 5.81 -11.37
N PHE A 118 -3.19 6.58 -11.91
CA PHE A 118 -3.39 7.33 -13.14
C PHE A 118 -3.71 6.42 -14.34
N LEU A 119 -2.96 5.32 -14.52
CA LEU A 119 -3.21 4.34 -15.58
C LEU A 119 -4.56 3.64 -15.40
N LEU A 120 -4.91 3.26 -14.18
CA LEU A 120 -6.23 2.68 -13.88
C LEU A 120 -7.36 3.69 -14.13
N CYS A 121 -7.20 4.95 -13.74
CA CYS A 121 -8.16 6.01 -14.05
C CYS A 121 -8.38 6.16 -15.55
N LEU A 122 -7.31 6.20 -16.34
CA LEU A 122 -7.43 6.27 -17.81
C LEU A 122 -8.21 5.08 -18.37
N THR A 123 -7.97 3.88 -17.81
CA THR A 123 -8.61 2.66 -18.29
C THR A 123 -10.10 2.60 -17.91
N VAL A 124 -10.47 3.10 -16.74
CA VAL A 124 -11.84 3.04 -16.21
C VAL A 124 -12.70 4.21 -16.73
N VAL A 125 -12.13 5.43 -16.76
CA VAL A 125 -12.89 6.66 -17.04
C VAL A 125 -13.10 6.88 -18.53
N VAL A 126 -12.17 6.43 -19.40
CA VAL A 126 -12.34 6.58 -20.85
C VAL A 126 -13.51 5.72 -21.33
N PRO A 127 -14.62 6.30 -21.82
CA PRO A 127 -15.84 5.56 -22.11
C PRO A 127 -15.65 4.51 -23.21
N TRP A 128 -15.94 3.27 -22.90
CA TRP A 128 -15.91 2.16 -23.86
C TRP A 128 -16.91 2.33 -25.01
N LYS A 129 -17.98 3.13 -24.84
CA LYS A 129 -19.00 3.42 -25.86
C LYS A 129 -18.46 4.06 -27.14
N TYR A 130 -17.33 4.74 -27.06
CA TYR A 130 -16.73 5.41 -28.21
C TYR A 130 -15.72 4.55 -28.97
N ARG A 131 -15.55 3.30 -28.59
CA ARG A 131 -14.62 2.38 -29.26
C ARG A 131 -15.34 1.54 -30.26
N ALA A 132 -14.96 1.69 -31.53
CA ALA A 132 -15.39 0.80 -32.62
C ALA A 132 -14.93 -0.66 -32.37
N ASP A 133 -13.78 -0.83 -31.70
CA ASP A 133 -13.20 -2.10 -31.28
C ASP A 133 -12.97 -2.15 -29.77
N VAL A 134 -13.98 -2.63 -29.04
CA VAL A 134 -13.93 -2.76 -27.57
C VAL A 134 -12.83 -3.74 -27.09
N LEU A 135 -12.32 -4.59 -27.96
CA LEU A 135 -11.34 -5.63 -27.67
C LEU A 135 -9.90 -5.22 -27.96
N ALA A 136 -9.69 -4.24 -28.86
CA ALA A 136 -8.35 -3.76 -29.15
C ALA A 136 -7.80 -2.96 -27.97
N PRO A 137 -6.69 -3.42 -27.33
CA PRO A 137 -6.12 -2.71 -26.21
C PRO A 137 -5.54 -1.36 -26.64
N HIS A 138 -5.72 -0.33 -25.84
CA HIS A 138 -5.08 0.96 -26.03
C HIS A 138 -3.64 0.94 -25.51
N TRP A 139 -2.80 1.87 -25.97
CA TRP A 139 -1.40 1.95 -25.55
C TRP A 139 -1.22 2.02 -24.02
N TYR A 140 -2.11 2.70 -23.30
CA TYR A 140 -2.04 2.77 -21.82
C TYR A 140 -2.44 1.47 -21.13
N GLU A 141 -3.27 0.61 -21.74
CA GLU A 141 -3.60 -0.73 -21.22
C GLU A 141 -2.40 -1.68 -21.30
N TYR A 142 -1.55 -1.56 -22.35
CA TYR A 142 -0.28 -2.30 -22.40
C TYR A 142 0.66 -1.87 -21.27
N PHE A 143 0.78 -0.56 -21.00
CA PHE A 143 1.57 -0.06 -19.90
C PHE A 143 1.02 -0.53 -18.55
N LEU A 144 -0.29 -0.51 -18.35
CA LEU A 144 -0.94 -1.04 -17.15
C LEU A 144 -0.60 -2.52 -16.97
N PHE A 145 -0.69 -3.33 -18.03
CA PHE A 145 -0.39 -4.76 -17.97
C PHE A 145 1.07 -5.04 -17.58
N ILE A 146 2.02 -4.35 -18.22
CA ILE A 146 3.45 -4.45 -17.88
C ILE A 146 3.67 -4.05 -16.41
N TRP A 147 2.99 -3.00 -15.94
CA TRP A 147 3.10 -2.53 -14.57
C TRP A 147 2.61 -3.56 -13.56
N ILE A 148 1.45 -4.14 -13.84
CA ILE A 148 0.86 -5.20 -13.00
C ILE A 148 1.73 -6.46 -12.97
N LEU A 149 2.34 -6.85 -14.10
CA LEU A 149 3.30 -7.95 -14.11
C LEU A 149 4.52 -7.64 -13.22
N GLY A 150 5.05 -6.42 -13.26
CA GLY A 150 6.11 -5.98 -12.37
C GLY A 150 5.71 -6.03 -10.90
N MET A 151 4.49 -5.61 -10.57
CA MET A 151 3.94 -5.73 -9.22
C MET A 151 3.77 -7.19 -8.79
N LEU A 152 3.28 -8.05 -9.66
CA LEU A 152 3.14 -9.48 -9.39
C LEU A 152 4.49 -10.12 -9.04
N VAL A 153 5.53 -9.84 -9.83
CA VAL A 153 6.89 -10.33 -9.55
C VAL A 153 7.40 -9.81 -8.22
N SER A 154 7.20 -8.51 -7.94
CA SER A 154 7.57 -7.90 -6.66
C SER A 154 6.84 -8.55 -5.49
N GLU A 155 5.57 -8.87 -5.67
CA GLU A 155 4.73 -9.46 -4.63
C GLU A 155 5.09 -10.92 -4.33
N ILE A 156 5.45 -11.70 -5.36
CA ILE A 156 5.94 -13.08 -5.20
C ILE A 156 7.32 -13.11 -4.55
N SER A 157 8.18 -12.13 -4.88
CA SER A 157 9.55 -12.04 -4.33
C SER A 157 9.60 -11.44 -2.92
N SER A 158 8.47 -10.92 -2.40
CA SER A 158 8.41 -10.29 -1.10
C SER A 158 8.09 -11.30 -0.02
N GLU A 159 9.04 -11.54 0.90
CA GLU A 159 8.84 -12.33 2.13
C GLU A 159 8.13 -11.52 3.26
N ARG A 160 7.46 -10.45 2.90
CA ARG A 160 6.89 -9.50 3.85
C ARG A 160 5.72 -10.14 4.63
N GLU A 161 5.77 -10.07 5.96
CA GLU A 161 4.60 -10.35 6.79
C GLU A 161 3.46 -9.38 6.45
N ARG A 162 2.32 -9.92 6.09
CA ARG A 162 1.15 -9.17 5.62
C ARG A 162 0.16 -9.05 6.75
N SER A 163 0.00 -7.86 7.27
CA SER A 163 -1.05 -7.54 8.25
C SER A 163 -1.96 -6.43 7.73
N GLY A 164 -3.23 -6.51 8.01
CA GLY A 164 -4.22 -5.46 7.70
C GLY A 164 -4.29 -5.09 6.22
N LEU A 165 -4.02 -3.81 5.90
CA LEU A 165 -4.03 -3.27 4.53
C LEU A 165 -2.92 -3.83 3.61
N GLY A 166 -1.95 -4.57 4.16
CA GLY A 166 -0.86 -5.18 3.39
C GLY A 166 -1.31 -6.19 2.31
N TRP A 167 -2.57 -6.64 2.34
CA TRP A 167 -3.16 -7.52 1.32
C TRP A 167 -3.70 -6.77 0.10
N PHE A 168 -3.92 -5.46 0.18
CA PHE A 168 -4.53 -4.68 -0.92
C PHE A 168 -3.73 -4.76 -2.22
N PRO A 169 -2.38 -4.65 -2.23
CA PRO A 169 -1.62 -4.79 -3.46
C PRO A 169 -1.88 -6.13 -4.17
N THR A 170 -1.92 -7.22 -3.41
CA THR A 170 -2.20 -8.56 -3.96
C THR A 170 -3.60 -8.63 -4.57
N ILE A 171 -4.60 -8.10 -3.86
CA ILE A 171 -5.99 -8.09 -4.34
C ILE A 171 -6.11 -7.24 -5.61
N VAL A 172 -5.45 -6.08 -5.68
CA VAL A 172 -5.44 -5.22 -6.88
C VAL A 172 -4.83 -5.96 -8.07
N VAL A 173 -3.69 -6.63 -7.90
CA VAL A 173 -3.05 -7.42 -8.95
C VAL A 173 -4.00 -8.51 -9.45
N LEU A 174 -4.64 -9.25 -8.54
CA LEU A 174 -5.60 -10.31 -8.90
C LEU A 174 -6.82 -9.77 -9.65
N LEU A 175 -7.38 -8.63 -9.21
CA LEU A 175 -8.54 -8.00 -9.87
C LEU A 175 -8.19 -7.53 -11.29
N VAL A 176 -7.02 -6.93 -11.50
CA VAL A 176 -6.60 -6.49 -12.84
C VAL A 176 -6.31 -7.67 -13.75
N LEU A 177 -5.62 -8.73 -13.24
CA LEU A 177 -5.40 -9.95 -14.00
C LEU A 177 -6.72 -10.65 -14.37
N PHE A 178 -7.68 -10.68 -13.45
CA PHE A 178 -9.02 -11.19 -13.71
C PHE A 178 -9.74 -10.36 -14.78
N ALA A 179 -9.63 -9.04 -14.75
CA ALA A 179 -10.18 -8.15 -15.77
C ALA A 179 -9.57 -8.43 -17.16
N GLU A 180 -8.25 -8.69 -17.23
CA GLU A 180 -7.59 -9.04 -18.50
C GLU A 180 -8.01 -10.44 -18.99
N LEU A 181 -8.21 -11.39 -18.10
CA LEU A 181 -8.77 -12.70 -18.42
C LEU A 181 -10.18 -12.56 -19.02
N LEU A 182 -11.03 -11.76 -18.41
CA LEU A 182 -12.38 -11.48 -18.93
C LEU A 182 -12.33 -10.84 -20.32
N ARG A 183 -11.35 -9.98 -20.61
CA ARG A 183 -11.14 -9.43 -21.95
C ARG A 183 -10.85 -10.53 -22.98
N VAL A 184 -9.94 -11.44 -22.66
CA VAL A 184 -9.60 -12.57 -23.54
C VAL A 184 -10.82 -13.46 -23.79
N ILE A 185 -11.58 -13.75 -22.73
CA ILE A 185 -12.81 -14.54 -22.85
C ILE A 185 -13.83 -13.84 -23.76
N ALA A 186 -13.96 -12.50 -23.65
CA ALA A 186 -14.90 -11.71 -24.45
C ALA A 186 -14.63 -11.79 -25.97
N VAL A 187 -13.41 -12.15 -26.39
CA VAL A 187 -13.08 -12.39 -27.81
C VAL A 187 -13.88 -13.57 -28.39
N GLY A 188 -14.10 -14.60 -27.59
CA GLY A 188 -14.81 -15.83 -28.03
C GLY A 188 -16.34 -15.74 -28.04
N PHE A 189 -16.90 -14.61 -27.57
CA PHE A 189 -18.35 -14.43 -27.48
C PHE A 189 -18.84 -13.27 -28.36
N GLU A 190 -20.07 -13.39 -28.85
CA GLU A 190 -20.73 -12.34 -29.66
C GLU A 190 -22.08 -11.93 -29.02
N GLY A 191 -22.59 -10.75 -29.37
CA GLY A 191 -23.87 -10.24 -28.95
C GLY A 191 -23.92 -9.82 -27.47
N SER A 192 -25.05 -10.12 -26.79
CA SER A 192 -25.35 -9.68 -25.42
C SER A 192 -24.31 -10.21 -24.40
N ARG A 193 -23.92 -11.47 -24.52
CA ARG A 193 -22.93 -12.08 -23.61
C ARG A 193 -21.58 -11.35 -23.60
N ARG A 194 -21.14 -10.88 -24.76
CA ARG A 194 -19.92 -10.07 -24.87
C ARG A 194 -20.03 -8.78 -24.07
N ILE A 195 -21.19 -8.10 -24.12
CA ILE A 195 -21.44 -6.86 -23.40
C ILE A 195 -21.39 -7.11 -21.88
N ASP A 196 -22.00 -8.19 -21.41
CA ASP A 196 -22.00 -8.56 -19.99
C ASP A 196 -20.59 -8.85 -19.46
N ILE A 197 -19.76 -9.56 -20.25
CA ILE A 197 -18.37 -9.85 -19.88
C ILE A 197 -17.54 -8.56 -19.83
N VAL A 198 -17.71 -7.66 -20.81
CA VAL A 198 -17.02 -6.36 -20.81
C VAL A 198 -17.47 -5.49 -19.65
N PHE A 199 -18.74 -5.53 -19.28
CA PHE A 199 -19.24 -4.86 -18.10
C PHE A 199 -18.59 -5.41 -16.81
N ALA A 200 -18.52 -6.74 -16.65
CA ALA A 200 -17.85 -7.38 -15.53
C ALA A 200 -16.35 -7.02 -15.45
N ARG A 201 -15.66 -6.94 -16.60
CA ARG A 201 -14.28 -6.44 -16.68
C ARG A 201 -14.16 -5.02 -16.11
N ASN A 202 -15.02 -4.12 -16.54
CA ASN A 202 -14.97 -2.72 -16.09
C ASN A 202 -15.28 -2.59 -14.59
N GLN A 203 -16.20 -3.39 -14.05
CA GLN A 203 -16.46 -3.45 -12.62
C GLN A 203 -15.24 -3.93 -11.83
N SER A 204 -14.53 -4.95 -12.33
CA SER A 204 -13.29 -5.43 -11.70
C SER A 204 -12.19 -4.37 -11.68
N LEU A 205 -12.01 -3.63 -12.79
CA LEU A 205 -11.06 -2.51 -12.86
C LEU A 205 -11.47 -1.35 -11.94
N GLY A 206 -12.76 -1.04 -11.85
CA GLY A 206 -13.28 -0.03 -10.93
C GLY A 206 -13.02 -0.39 -9.47
N ALA A 207 -13.23 -1.67 -9.09
CA ALA A 207 -12.91 -2.18 -7.76
C ALA A 207 -11.40 -2.10 -7.48
N ALA A 208 -10.56 -2.45 -8.45
CA ALA A 208 -9.10 -2.32 -8.34
C ALA A 208 -8.68 -0.86 -8.13
N LEU A 209 -9.26 0.08 -8.87
CA LEU A 209 -9.01 1.52 -8.70
C LEU A 209 -9.40 2.01 -7.30
N MET A 210 -10.58 1.61 -6.81
CA MET A 210 -11.02 1.96 -5.45
C MET A 210 -10.02 1.48 -4.39
N LEU A 211 -9.54 0.23 -4.50
CA LEU A 211 -8.55 -0.30 -3.57
C LEU A 211 -7.20 0.41 -3.69
N CYS A 212 -6.75 0.76 -4.90
CA CYS A 212 -5.54 1.55 -5.10
C CYS A 212 -5.63 2.92 -4.43
N VAL A 213 -6.77 3.60 -4.52
CA VAL A 213 -6.97 4.89 -3.84
C VAL A 213 -6.95 4.71 -2.32
N LEU A 214 -7.58 3.66 -1.80
CA LEU A 214 -7.52 3.35 -0.37
C LEU A 214 -6.10 3.06 0.13
N GLN A 215 -5.25 2.47 -0.70
CA GLN A 215 -3.83 2.25 -0.36
C GLN A 215 -3.03 3.55 -0.15
N LEU A 216 -3.50 4.70 -0.65
CA LEU A 216 -2.86 5.99 -0.32
C LEU A 216 -2.87 6.27 1.18
N LEU A 217 -3.81 5.68 1.93
CA LEU A 217 -3.84 5.80 3.40
C LEU A 217 -2.57 5.21 4.04
N ASP A 218 -1.99 4.13 3.47
CA ASP A 218 -0.74 3.55 3.97
C ASP A 218 0.43 4.55 3.85
N PHE A 219 0.45 5.33 2.78
CA PHE A 219 1.49 6.35 2.59
C PHE A 219 1.33 7.53 3.54
N LEU A 220 0.09 7.83 3.95
CA LEU A 220 -0.19 8.88 4.94
C LEU A 220 0.28 8.50 6.34
N THR A 221 0.43 7.21 6.67
CA THR A 221 0.88 6.75 7.99
C THR A 221 2.28 7.25 8.34
N ILE A 222 3.12 7.54 7.35
CA ILE A 222 4.50 8.02 7.55
C ILE A 222 4.54 9.51 7.90
N HIS A 223 3.50 10.27 7.57
CA HIS A 223 3.46 11.69 7.88
C HIS A 223 3.14 11.92 9.36
N ARG A 224 3.90 12.80 10.01
CA ARG A 224 3.81 13.07 11.46
C ARG A 224 2.40 13.39 11.96
N LEU A 225 1.60 14.11 11.16
CA LEU A 225 0.22 14.48 11.52
C LEU A 225 -0.77 13.35 11.20
N PHE A 226 -0.58 12.64 10.10
CA PHE A 226 -1.52 11.63 9.62
C PHE A 226 -1.18 10.22 10.09
N GLY A 227 0.04 9.97 10.60
CA GLY A 227 0.46 8.66 11.09
C GLY A 227 -0.51 8.04 12.10
N PRO A 228 -0.86 8.76 13.21
CA PRO A 228 -1.83 8.26 14.18
C PRO A 228 -3.21 7.99 13.56
N TRP A 229 -3.65 8.85 12.64
CA TRP A 229 -4.93 8.69 11.92
C TRP A 229 -4.93 7.46 11.02
N GLY A 230 -3.82 7.17 10.32
CA GLY A 230 -3.69 5.98 9.49
C GLY A 230 -3.86 4.69 10.27
N VAL A 231 -3.28 4.61 11.47
CA VAL A 231 -3.45 3.46 12.37
C VAL A 231 -4.90 3.33 12.83
N ILE A 232 -5.53 4.44 13.24
CA ILE A 232 -6.94 4.46 13.65
C ILE A 232 -7.85 4.03 12.51
N ILE A 233 -7.63 4.56 11.30
CA ILE A 233 -8.41 4.18 10.11
C ILE A 233 -8.20 2.70 9.79
N GLY A 234 -6.99 2.15 9.90
CA GLY A 234 -6.71 0.74 9.71
C GLY A 234 -7.57 -0.15 10.64
N HIS A 235 -7.68 0.19 11.92
CA HIS A 235 -8.55 -0.50 12.87
C HIS A 235 -10.04 -0.33 12.52
N LEU A 236 -10.47 0.89 12.18
CA LEU A 236 -11.84 1.18 11.77
C LEU A 236 -12.27 0.40 10.53
N VAL A 237 -11.38 0.24 9.54
CA VAL A 237 -11.67 -0.56 8.32
C VAL A 237 -11.98 -2.02 8.69
N VAL A 238 -11.22 -2.60 9.63
CA VAL A 238 -11.48 -3.98 10.10
C VAL A 238 -12.84 -4.08 10.79
N ASP A 239 -13.21 -3.11 11.61
CA ASP A 239 -14.49 -3.10 12.31
C ASP A 239 -15.67 -2.86 11.33
N VAL A 240 -15.49 -1.98 10.34
CA VAL A 240 -16.45 -1.78 9.25
C VAL A 240 -16.66 -3.06 8.44
N LEU A 241 -15.58 -3.80 8.13
CA LEU A 241 -15.69 -5.08 7.42
C LEU A 241 -16.50 -6.10 8.23
N ARG A 242 -16.27 -6.19 9.54
CA ARG A 242 -17.08 -7.06 10.43
C ARG A 242 -18.55 -6.66 10.42
N PHE A 243 -18.84 -5.36 10.52
CA PHE A 243 -20.20 -4.83 10.43
C PHE A 243 -20.84 -5.12 9.07
N PHE A 244 -20.06 -5.01 7.98
CA PHE A 244 -20.53 -5.28 6.64
C PHE A 244 -20.98 -6.74 6.46
N VAL A 245 -20.30 -7.70 7.07
CA VAL A 245 -20.71 -9.11 7.06
C VAL A 245 -22.08 -9.29 7.71
N ILE A 246 -22.31 -8.64 8.86
CA ILE A 246 -23.60 -8.68 9.54
C ILE A 246 -24.70 -8.06 8.65
N GLN A 247 -24.40 -6.91 8.06
CA GLN A 247 -25.33 -6.20 7.19
C GLN A 247 -25.67 -7.01 5.93
N LEU A 248 -24.72 -7.74 5.36
CA LEU A 248 -24.92 -8.60 4.22
C LEU A 248 -25.89 -9.75 4.51
N ILE A 249 -25.84 -10.30 5.74
CA ILE A 249 -26.82 -11.31 6.21
C ILE A 249 -28.23 -10.73 6.24
N PHE A 250 -28.40 -9.52 6.79
CA PHE A 250 -29.70 -8.86 6.82
C PHE A 250 -30.21 -8.55 5.40
N PHE A 251 -29.37 -8.00 4.53
CA PHE A 251 -29.77 -7.71 3.15
C PHE A 251 -30.12 -8.96 2.37
N SER A 252 -29.39 -10.05 2.53
CA SER A 252 -29.67 -11.31 1.84
C SER A 252 -31.01 -11.91 2.31
N SER A 253 -31.29 -11.86 3.61
CA SER A 253 -32.59 -12.30 4.17
C SER A 253 -33.74 -11.49 3.62
N PHE A 254 -33.59 -10.15 3.58
CA PHE A 254 -34.63 -9.26 3.06
C PHE A 254 -34.82 -9.45 1.54
N ALA A 255 -33.74 -9.62 0.77
CA ALA A 255 -33.81 -9.89 -0.66
C ALA A 255 -34.53 -11.20 -0.96
N LEU A 256 -34.27 -12.26 -0.18
CA LEU A 256 -34.95 -13.54 -0.32
C LEU A 256 -36.48 -13.41 -0.01
N GLN A 257 -36.82 -12.64 1.01
CA GLN A 257 -38.25 -12.38 1.33
C GLN A 257 -38.94 -11.63 0.17
N LEU A 258 -38.30 -10.59 -0.37
CA LEU A 258 -38.80 -9.82 -1.51
C LEU A 258 -38.98 -10.72 -2.76
N LEU A 259 -37.99 -11.57 -3.05
CA LEU A 259 -38.06 -12.55 -4.13
C LEU A 259 -39.23 -13.55 -3.96
N ALA A 260 -39.48 -14.01 -2.74
CA ALA A 260 -40.59 -14.90 -2.44
C ALA A 260 -41.93 -14.22 -2.69
N VAL A 261 -42.09 -12.95 -2.27
CA VAL A 261 -43.33 -12.18 -2.48
C VAL A 261 -43.57 -11.89 -3.97
N LEU A 262 -42.54 -11.46 -4.70
CA LEU A 262 -42.66 -11.15 -6.14
C LEU A 262 -42.89 -12.37 -7.02
N LYS A 263 -42.50 -13.57 -6.57
CA LYS A 263 -42.68 -14.82 -7.33
C LYS A 263 -44.09 -15.41 -7.17
N VAL A 264 -44.84 -14.93 -6.17
CA VAL A 264 -46.25 -15.35 -5.90
C VAL A 264 -47.27 -14.44 -6.60
N SER A 265 -46.82 -13.25 -7.06
CA SER A 265 -47.58 -12.32 -7.88
C SER A 265 -47.35 -12.59 -9.37
#